data_52af500ab1c8bf4317b078a856899e16
#
_entry.id   52af500ab1c8bf4317b078a856899e16
#
_cell.length_a   1.000
_cell.length_b   1.000
_cell.length_c   1.000
_cell.angle_alpha   90.00
_cell.angle_beta   90.00
_cell.angle_gamma   90.00
#
_symmetry.space_group_name_H-M   'P 1'
#
loop_
_entity.id
_entity.type
_entity.pdbx_description
1 polymer ?
#
loop_
_entity_poly.entity_id
_entity_poly.type
_entity_poly.pdbx_seq_one_letter_code
_entity_poly.pdbx_strand_id
1 'polypeptide(L)'
;EEAAAPAVTDVSEAEEEVEAEEPKEEEPAVEEETREGMYRSEMTNEWIDDSLQSQRPVAIMVDNEKTALLHYGLTQADIIYEMQNSTMNGGVTRFMCIVKDWESITQFGSIRSVRPTNFMIAPEYDAVVIHDGGPYYIDAFLKNPWVKHLSGGFKRINNGKAREFTEYVATGEVASRLKAANISESYDDYYQGPHWQFASEADPTDLSAAADSIDCTLVDLPFEHNGSQLDYDAASNTYLYSEYNMKHTDPANGNKQLAFTNVILQSAPITQYDDHGYMQYNILKSSGKGYYITGGKAIPITWSKGSDVDITKFVDKDGNEIKLNTGKTYVGLVNSAKWNDLVLK
;
A
#
# COMPACT_ATOMS: atom_id res chain seq x y z
N GLU A 1 70.31 -19.20 -41.72
CA GLU A 1 71.28 -18.56 -40.79
C GLU A 1 70.49 -18.07 -39.61
N GLU A 2 70.57 -18.84 -38.77
CA GLU A 2 71.02 -19.02 -37.40
C GLU A 2 70.20 -18.26 -36.33
N ALA A 3 69.42 -19.07 -35.60
CA ALA A 3 68.64 -18.76 -34.48
C ALA A 3 69.47 -18.44 -33.24
N ALA A 4 69.09 -17.43 -32.47
CA ALA A 4 69.58 -17.25 -31.12
C ALA A 4 68.40 -17.35 -30.14
N ALA A 5 68.53 -18.25 -29.19
CA ALA A 5 67.56 -18.46 -28.12
C ALA A 5 67.55 -17.32 -27.06
N PRO A 6 66.43 -16.98 -26.44
CA PRO A 6 66.41 -16.03 -25.34
C PRO A 6 66.63 -16.71 -23.98
N ALA A 7 67.27 -15.95 -23.12
CA ALA A 7 67.68 -16.30 -21.79
C ALA A 7 66.41 -16.41 -20.82
N VAL A 8 66.51 -17.37 -19.89
CA VAL A 8 65.63 -17.61 -18.79
C VAL A 8 65.89 -16.52 -17.77
N THR A 9 64.83 -15.74 -17.43
CA THR A 9 64.81 -14.87 -16.27
C THR A 9 63.98 -15.53 -15.16
N ASP A 10 64.62 -15.68 -14.04
CA ASP A 10 64.15 -16.17 -12.78
C ASP A 10 63.03 -15.27 -12.23
N VAL A 11 61.87 -15.85 -11.92
CA VAL A 11 60.73 -15.15 -11.31
C VAL A 11 60.66 -15.61 -9.86
N SER A 12 61.04 -14.72 -8.94
CA SER A 12 60.89 -14.91 -7.53
C SER A 12 59.40 -14.94 -7.18
N GLU A 13 58.94 -16.02 -6.54
CA GLU A 13 57.63 -16.14 -5.91
C GLU A 13 57.53 -15.11 -4.80
N ALA A 14 56.56 -14.21 -4.91
CA ALA A 14 56.05 -13.40 -3.79
C ALA A 14 54.91 -14.19 -3.15
N GLU A 15 55.13 -14.65 -1.94
CA GLU A 15 54.07 -15.19 -1.07
C GLU A 15 53.10 -14.04 -0.69
N GLU A 16 51.89 -14.10 -1.23
CA GLU A 16 50.75 -13.29 -0.71
C GLU A 16 50.30 -13.92 0.60
N GLU A 17 50.53 -13.20 1.71
CA GLU A 17 49.88 -13.48 3.00
C GLU A 17 48.39 -13.27 2.83
N VAL A 18 47.61 -14.34 2.85
CA VAL A 18 46.16 -14.32 2.95
C VAL A 18 45.82 -14.02 4.45
N GLU A 19 45.46 -12.79 4.70
CA GLU A 19 44.89 -12.37 5.99
C GLU A 19 43.57 -13.12 6.20
N ALA A 20 43.53 -14.02 7.18
CA ALA A 20 42.33 -14.76 7.52
C ALA A 20 41.31 -13.78 8.13
N GLU A 21 40.18 -13.56 7.44
CA GLU A 21 39.04 -12.89 8.04
C GLU A 21 38.56 -13.67 9.28
N GLU A 22 38.55 -12.99 10.41
CA GLU A 22 37.93 -13.51 11.64
C GLU A 22 36.44 -13.78 11.37
N PRO A 23 35.88 -14.91 11.85
CA PRO A 23 34.47 -15.20 11.70
C PRO A 23 33.67 -14.12 12.42
N LYS A 24 32.80 -13.39 11.69
CA LYS A 24 31.78 -12.53 12.29
C LYS A 24 30.94 -13.39 13.24
N GLU A 25 30.93 -13.01 14.52
CA GLU A 25 29.99 -13.55 15.48
C GLU A 25 28.57 -13.35 14.91
N GLU A 26 27.88 -14.43 14.58
CA GLU A 26 26.45 -14.38 14.28
C GLU A 26 25.75 -13.93 15.55
N GLU A 27 25.10 -12.77 15.50
CA GLU A 27 24.19 -12.34 16.55
C GLU A 27 23.16 -13.45 16.78
N PRO A 28 22.84 -13.79 18.05
CA PRO A 28 21.88 -14.82 18.36
C PRO A 28 20.54 -14.48 17.69
N ALA A 29 20.04 -15.38 16.86
CA ALA A 29 18.72 -15.25 16.24
C ALA A 29 17.69 -15.02 17.36
N VAL A 30 17.03 -13.87 17.34
CA VAL A 30 15.89 -13.59 18.22
C VAL A 30 14.86 -14.65 17.90
N GLU A 31 14.51 -15.52 18.87
CA GLU A 31 13.42 -16.47 18.69
C GLU A 31 12.14 -15.67 18.38
N GLU A 32 11.62 -15.83 17.18
CA GLU A 32 10.35 -15.20 16.81
C GLU A 32 9.25 -15.78 17.71
N GLU A 33 8.53 -14.88 18.39
CA GLU A 33 7.37 -15.26 19.18
C GLU A 33 6.40 -16.06 18.29
N THR A 34 5.94 -17.22 18.75
CA THR A 34 4.91 -18.01 18.06
C THR A 34 3.65 -18.03 18.91
N ARG A 35 2.48 -17.98 18.26
CA ARG A 35 1.16 -18.09 18.89
C ARG A 35 0.39 -19.22 18.22
N GLU A 36 -0.08 -20.17 19.02
CA GLU A 36 -0.85 -21.31 18.51
C GLU A 36 -2.10 -20.84 17.76
N GLY A 37 -2.31 -21.36 16.54
CA GLY A 37 -3.44 -21.01 15.67
C GLY A 37 -3.40 -19.60 15.07
N MET A 38 -2.26 -18.91 15.14
CA MET A 38 -2.08 -17.56 14.62
C MET A 38 -0.79 -17.44 13.82
N TYR A 39 -0.77 -16.47 12.88
CA TYR A 39 0.43 -16.07 12.16
C TYR A 39 0.53 -14.52 12.08
N ARG A 40 1.70 -14.03 11.77
CA ARG A 40 1.91 -12.60 11.53
C ARG A 40 1.38 -12.22 10.15
N SER A 41 0.38 -11.35 10.11
CA SER A 41 -0.22 -10.86 8.86
C SER A 41 0.82 -10.18 7.98
N GLU A 42 0.88 -10.58 6.72
CA GLU A 42 1.71 -9.94 5.70
C GLU A 42 1.25 -8.51 5.34
N MET A 43 0.06 -8.10 5.80
CA MET A 43 -0.50 -6.77 5.59
C MET A 43 -0.18 -5.79 6.72
N THR A 44 -0.16 -6.26 7.97
CA THR A 44 -0.06 -5.41 9.17
C THR A 44 0.95 -5.88 10.19
N ASN A 45 1.52 -7.08 10.04
CA ASN A 45 2.33 -7.77 11.06
C ASN A 45 1.61 -8.03 12.39
N GLU A 46 0.29 -7.83 12.44
CA GLU A 46 -0.52 -8.22 13.59
C GLU A 46 -0.75 -9.73 13.61
N TRP A 47 -0.98 -10.28 14.81
CA TRP A 47 -1.37 -11.67 14.95
C TRP A 47 -2.81 -11.86 14.49
N ILE A 48 -3.01 -12.70 13.46
CA ILE A 48 -4.32 -13.07 12.95
C ILE A 48 -4.44 -14.60 12.83
N ASP A 49 -5.65 -15.10 12.64
CA ASP A 49 -5.95 -16.52 12.54
C ASP A 49 -5.15 -17.17 11.38
N ASP A 50 -4.53 -18.34 11.64
CA ASP A 50 -3.66 -19.03 10.67
C ASP A 50 -4.42 -19.57 9.46
N SER A 51 -5.74 -19.75 9.54
CA SER A 51 -6.59 -20.12 8.40
C SER A 51 -6.57 -19.06 7.29
N LEU A 52 -6.25 -17.79 7.63
CA LEU A 52 -6.15 -16.70 6.67
C LEU A 52 -4.81 -16.69 5.90
N GLN A 53 -3.81 -17.48 6.29
CA GLN A 53 -2.46 -17.38 5.74
C GLN A 53 -2.40 -17.51 4.22
N SER A 54 -3.18 -18.43 3.64
CA SER A 54 -3.25 -18.62 2.19
C SER A 54 -4.29 -17.73 1.50
N GLN A 55 -5.18 -17.08 2.26
CA GLN A 55 -6.25 -16.27 1.71
C GLN A 55 -5.70 -15.03 1.03
N ARG A 56 -6.07 -14.80 -0.24
CA ARG A 56 -5.74 -13.55 -0.93
C ARG A 56 -6.62 -12.40 -0.42
N PRO A 57 -6.10 -11.17 -0.34
CA PRO A 57 -6.91 -10.02 0.05
C PRO A 57 -7.86 -9.59 -1.06
N VAL A 58 -8.83 -8.75 -0.71
CA VAL A 58 -9.59 -7.97 -1.68
C VAL A 58 -9.14 -6.51 -1.65
N ALA A 59 -9.24 -5.83 -2.79
CA ALA A 59 -8.98 -4.40 -2.95
C ALA A 59 -10.30 -3.70 -3.31
N ILE A 60 -10.95 -3.09 -2.33
CA ILE A 60 -12.29 -2.49 -2.48
C ILE A 60 -12.15 -1.02 -2.84
N MET A 61 -12.72 -0.63 -3.99
CA MET A 61 -12.79 0.76 -4.42
C MET A 61 -13.91 1.48 -3.70
N VAL A 62 -13.59 2.53 -2.95
CA VAL A 62 -14.56 3.29 -2.14
C VAL A 62 -14.60 4.75 -2.59
N ASP A 63 -15.82 5.25 -2.82
CA ASP A 63 -16.04 6.65 -3.20
C ASP A 63 -15.66 7.57 -2.04
N ASN A 64 -14.89 8.61 -2.32
CA ASN A 64 -14.50 9.59 -1.32
C ASN A 64 -15.10 10.99 -1.56
N GLU A 65 -16.20 11.06 -2.29
CA GLU A 65 -17.02 12.28 -2.38
C GLU A 65 -17.76 12.51 -1.05
N LYS A 66 -17.89 13.76 -0.64
CA LYS A 66 -18.56 14.12 0.62
C LYS A 66 -19.97 13.51 0.75
N THR A 67 -20.70 13.39 -0.34
CA THR A 67 -22.01 12.77 -0.40
C THR A 67 -22.00 11.28 -0.05
N ALA A 68 -20.84 10.59 -0.27
CA ALA A 68 -20.69 9.17 0.08
C ALA A 68 -20.61 8.93 1.58
N LEU A 69 -20.21 9.94 2.36
CA LEU A 69 -20.01 9.84 3.80
C LEU A 69 -21.35 9.60 4.55
N LEU A 70 -21.39 8.83 5.66
CA LEU A 70 -20.27 8.14 6.29
C LEU A 70 -19.95 6.85 5.53
N HIS A 71 -18.67 6.49 5.45
CA HIS A 71 -18.26 5.18 4.97
C HIS A 71 -18.43 4.12 6.05
N TYR A 72 -18.74 2.89 5.63
CA TYR A 72 -18.88 1.73 6.51
C TYR A 72 -17.74 0.74 6.26
N GLY A 73 -17.20 0.16 7.31
CA GLY A 73 -16.25 -0.94 7.27
C GLY A 73 -14.79 -0.53 7.03
N LEU A 74 -14.47 0.73 6.78
CA LEU A 74 -13.11 1.14 6.42
C LEU A 74 -12.09 0.89 7.54
N THR A 75 -12.51 0.82 8.79
CA THR A 75 -11.63 0.42 9.90
C THR A 75 -11.23 -1.06 9.84
N GLN A 76 -11.83 -1.89 8.99
CA GLN A 76 -11.40 -3.26 8.75
C GLN A 76 -10.29 -3.35 7.70
N ALA A 77 -10.08 -2.30 6.89
CA ALA A 77 -8.98 -2.27 5.93
C ALA A 77 -7.64 -2.33 6.65
N ASP A 78 -6.72 -3.14 6.12
CA ASP A 78 -5.35 -3.26 6.59
C ASP A 78 -4.49 -2.14 6.01
N ILE A 79 -4.73 -1.82 4.73
CA ILE A 79 -4.03 -0.76 3.99
C ILE A 79 -5.06 0.06 3.22
N ILE A 80 -4.96 1.38 3.30
CA ILE A 80 -5.78 2.29 2.50
C ILE A 80 -4.88 3.13 1.61
N TYR A 81 -5.07 2.98 0.31
CA TYR A 81 -4.53 3.91 -0.68
C TYR A 81 -5.53 5.03 -0.92
N GLU A 82 -5.07 6.27 -0.85
CA GLU A 82 -5.81 7.44 -1.29
C GLU A 82 -5.13 8.07 -2.49
N MET A 83 -5.89 8.34 -3.53
CA MET A 83 -5.37 8.93 -4.75
C MET A 83 -6.43 9.81 -5.42
N GLN A 84 -6.00 10.88 -6.04
CA GLN A 84 -6.89 11.71 -6.84
C GLN A 84 -7.49 10.89 -7.98
N ASN A 85 -8.82 10.94 -8.09
CA ASN A 85 -9.56 10.11 -9.05
C ASN A 85 -9.74 10.79 -10.41
N SER A 86 -9.85 12.13 -10.39
CA SER A 86 -10.06 12.97 -11.57
C SER A 86 -9.46 14.35 -11.34
N THR A 87 -9.02 15.01 -12.40
CA THR A 87 -8.65 16.43 -12.39
C THR A 87 -9.87 17.36 -12.40
N MET A 88 -11.05 16.80 -12.71
CA MET A 88 -12.35 17.46 -12.66
C MET A 88 -13.00 17.25 -11.28
N ASN A 89 -14.17 17.87 -11.06
CA ASN A 89 -14.92 17.78 -9.79
C ASN A 89 -14.07 18.17 -8.57
N GLY A 90 -13.31 19.26 -8.70
CA GLY A 90 -12.42 19.75 -7.64
C GLY A 90 -11.22 18.86 -7.34
N GLY A 91 -11.00 17.80 -8.11
CA GLY A 91 -9.91 16.85 -7.86
C GLY A 91 -10.22 15.86 -6.74
N VAL A 92 -11.46 15.44 -6.59
CA VAL A 92 -11.90 14.46 -5.59
C VAL A 92 -11.03 13.20 -5.58
N THR A 93 -10.71 12.70 -4.39
CA THR A 93 -9.95 11.47 -4.21
C THR A 93 -10.86 10.23 -4.24
N ARG A 94 -10.23 9.07 -4.24
CA ARG A 94 -10.86 7.76 -4.07
C ARG A 94 -9.96 6.87 -3.23
N PHE A 95 -10.58 6.02 -2.42
CA PHE A 95 -9.85 4.99 -1.69
C PHE A 95 -9.80 3.69 -2.48
N MET A 96 -8.66 2.99 -2.35
CA MET A 96 -8.54 1.56 -2.59
C MET A 96 -8.16 0.93 -1.27
N CYS A 97 -9.06 0.13 -0.71
CA CYS A 97 -8.93 -0.48 0.61
C CYS A 97 -8.54 -1.95 0.46
N ILE A 98 -7.35 -2.33 0.94
CA ILE A 98 -6.89 -3.72 0.98
C ILE A 98 -7.40 -4.35 2.27
N VAL A 99 -8.12 -5.46 2.16
CA VAL A 99 -8.72 -6.18 3.29
C VAL A 99 -8.34 -7.65 3.21
N LYS A 100 -7.60 -8.16 4.20
CA LYS A 100 -7.19 -9.55 4.30
C LYS A 100 -8.32 -10.42 4.83
N ASP A 101 -8.89 -10.06 5.96
CA ASP A 101 -10.02 -10.75 6.58
C ASP A 101 -11.36 -10.23 6.03
N TRP A 102 -11.60 -10.50 4.75
CA TRP A 102 -12.84 -10.06 4.10
C TRP A 102 -14.06 -10.92 4.46
N GLU A 103 -13.90 -12.08 5.09
CA GLU A 103 -15.01 -12.86 5.59
C GLU A 103 -15.72 -12.21 6.78
N SER A 104 -15.00 -11.42 7.58
CA SER A 104 -15.53 -10.67 8.70
C SER A 104 -16.32 -9.42 8.30
N ILE A 105 -16.33 -9.05 7.01
CA ILE A 105 -17.07 -7.87 6.53
C ILE A 105 -18.57 -8.06 6.74
N THR A 106 -19.19 -7.10 7.44
CA THR A 106 -20.65 -7.01 7.57
C THR A 106 -21.25 -5.99 6.61
N GLN A 107 -20.57 -4.86 6.41
CA GLN A 107 -20.90 -3.81 5.44
C GLN A 107 -19.65 -3.01 5.14
N PHE A 108 -19.30 -2.86 3.84
CA PHE A 108 -18.12 -2.11 3.43
C PHE A 108 -18.41 -1.27 2.18
N GLY A 109 -18.07 0.01 2.20
CA GLY A 109 -18.26 0.92 1.06
C GLY A 109 -18.73 2.32 1.45
N SER A 110 -19.29 3.05 0.46
CA SER A 110 -19.89 2.63 -0.82
C SER A 110 -18.85 2.34 -1.91
N ILE A 111 -19.12 1.26 -2.67
CA ILE A 111 -18.26 0.80 -3.76
C ILE A 111 -18.36 1.77 -4.94
N ARG A 112 -17.24 1.98 -5.64
CA ARG A 112 -17.17 2.89 -6.78
C ARG A 112 -16.28 2.36 -7.90
N SER A 113 -16.24 3.11 -9.01
CA SER A 113 -15.50 2.76 -10.21
C SER A 113 -13.98 2.74 -9.98
N VAL A 114 -13.31 1.82 -10.65
CA VAL A 114 -11.87 1.67 -10.70
C VAL A 114 -11.21 2.63 -11.71
N ARG A 115 -9.91 2.85 -11.56
CA ARG A 115 -9.04 3.55 -12.53
C ARG A 115 -7.84 2.65 -12.87
N PRO A 116 -7.13 2.92 -13.98
CA PRO A 116 -5.96 2.11 -14.37
C PRO A 116 -4.93 1.90 -13.26
N THR A 117 -4.63 2.93 -12.48
CA THR A 117 -3.66 2.86 -11.37
C THR A 117 -3.98 1.75 -10.38
N ASN A 118 -5.27 1.48 -10.12
CA ASN A 118 -5.68 0.44 -9.17
C ASN A 118 -5.28 -0.96 -9.66
N PHE A 119 -5.31 -1.20 -10.98
CA PHE A 119 -4.85 -2.45 -11.59
C PHE A 119 -3.33 -2.56 -11.72
N MET A 120 -2.60 -1.47 -11.46
CA MET A 120 -1.15 -1.48 -11.35
C MET A 120 -0.69 -1.76 -9.92
N ILE A 121 -1.54 -1.51 -8.91
CA ILE A 121 -1.23 -1.69 -7.49
C ILE A 121 -1.80 -3.00 -6.95
N ALA A 122 -3.07 -3.32 -7.24
CA ALA A 122 -3.72 -4.50 -6.68
C ALA A 122 -2.97 -5.83 -6.94
N PRO A 123 -2.32 -6.06 -8.10
CA PRO A 123 -1.53 -7.25 -8.35
C PRO A 123 -0.31 -7.40 -7.42
N GLU A 124 0.21 -6.31 -6.86
CA GLU A 124 1.31 -6.36 -5.87
C GLU A 124 0.93 -7.16 -4.61
N TYR A 125 -0.36 -7.25 -4.33
CA TYR A 125 -0.95 -7.99 -3.22
C TYR A 125 -1.64 -9.28 -3.68
N ASP A 126 -1.61 -9.58 -4.98
CA ASP A 126 -2.47 -10.61 -5.59
C ASP A 126 -3.95 -10.43 -5.21
N ALA A 127 -4.39 -9.19 -5.01
CA ALA A 127 -5.71 -8.83 -4.53
C ALA A 127 -6.78 -8.93 -5.63
N VAL A 128 -8.00 -9.34 -5.24
CA VAL A 128 -9.18 -9.25 -6.11
C VAL A 128 -9.79 -7.86 -6.00
N VAL A 129 -9.82 -7.11 -7.11
CA VAL A 129 -10.36 -5.75 -7.14
C VAL A 129 -11.89 -5.78 -7.13
N ILE A 130 -12.51 -5.17 -6.14
CA ILE A 130 -13.97 -4.98 -6.03
C ILE A 130 -14.31 -3.54 -6.40
N HIS A 131 -15.11 -3.38 -7.47
CA HIS A 131 -15.46 -2.05 -8.00
C HIS A 131 -16.85 -2.05 -8.67
N ASP A 132 -17.41 -0.87 -8.93
CA ASP A 132 -18.62 -0.71 -9.76
C ASP A 132 -18.28 0.16 -10.98
N GLY A 133 -17.99 -0.52 -12.11
CA GLY A 133 -17.63 0.12 -13.36
C GLY A 133 -16.22 0.68 -13.43
N GLY A 134 -15.96 1.36 -14.54
CA GLY A 134 -14.68 2.02 -14.85
C GLY A 134 -14.71 2.56 -16.29
N PRO A 135 -13.73 3.41 -16.67
CA PRO A 135 -13.64 3.89 -18.05
C PRO A 135 -13.17 2.78 -19.00
N TYR A 136 -13.48 2.92 -20.30
CA TYR A 136 -13.18 1.89 -21.31
C TYR A 136 -11.68 1.51 -21.39
N TYR A 137 -10.77 2.39 -21.02
CA TYR A 137 -9.32 2.12 -21.08
C TYR A 137 -8.82 1.21 -19.96
N ILE A 138 -9.66 0.79 -19.02
CA ILE A 138 -9.33 -0.29 -18.10
C ILE A 138 -9.36 -1.66 -18.80
N ASP A 139 -10.05 -1.79 -19.94
CA ASP A 139 -10.25 -3.06 -20.64
C ASP A 139 -8.92 -3.75 -21.03
N ALA A 140 -7.88 -2.96 -21.24
CA ALA A 140 -6.54 -3.49 -21.51
C ALA A 140 -5.96 -4.22 -20.28
N PHE A 141 -6.19 -3.70 -19.07
CA PHE A 141 -5.75 -4.31 -17.82
C PHE A 141 -6.54 -5.58 -17.51
N LEU A 142 -7.85 -5.59 -17.77
CA LEU A 142 -8.72 -6.75 -17.50
C LEU A 142 -8.36 -7.99 -18.30
N LYS A 143 -7.57 -7.85 -19.37
CA LYS A 143 -7.06 -8.97 -20.18
C LYS A 143 -5.85 -9.67 -19.58
N ASN A 144 -5.21 -9.06 -18.60
CA ASN A 144 -4.03 -9.61 -17.97
C ASN A 144 -4.41 -10.77 -17.04
N PRO A 145 -3.73 -11.91 -17.10
CA PRO A 145 -4.10 -13.08 -16.30
C PRO A 145 -3.91 -12.90 -14.80
N TRP A 146 -3.08 -11.96 -14.39
CA TRP A 146 -2.87 -11.59 -12.98
C TRP A 146 -3.92 -10.62 -12.43
N VAL A 147 -4.78 -10.04 -13.28
CA VAL A 147 -5.86 -9.16 -12.83
C VAL A 147 -7.09 -9.99 -12.51
N LYS A 148 -7.51 -9.97 -11.25
CA LYS A 148 -8.75 -10.56 -10.78
C LYS A 148 -9.65 -9.43 -10.29
N HIS A 149 -10.93 -9.47 -10.69
CA HIS A 149 -11.86 -8.42 -10.30
C HIS A 149 -13.31 -8.89 -10.24
N LEU A 150 -14.11 -8.19 -9.45
CA LEU A 150 -15.55 -8.31 -9.36
C LEU A 150 -16.15 -6.93 -9.60
N SER A 151 -16.96 -6.77 -10.65
CA SER A 151 -17.54 -5.48 -11.03
C SER A 151 -19.04 -5.44 -10.83
N GLY A 152 -19.53 -4.50 -10.01
CA GLY A 152 -20.93 -4.22 -9.78
C GLY A 152 -21.76 -5.38 -9.25
N GLY A 153 -23.05 -5.14 -9.05
CA GLY A 153 -24.02 -6.15 -8.62
C GLY A 153 -23.91 -6.55 -7.15
N PHE A 154 -23.17 -5.80 -6.33
CA PHE A 154 -23.16 -5.94 -4.89
C PHE A 154 -24.43 -5.37 -4.26
N LYS A 155 -24.63 -5.66 -2.99
CA LYS A 155 -25.84 -5.26 -2.27
C LYS A 155 -26.04 -3.75 -2.27
N ARG A 156 -27.24 -3.30 -2.67
CA ARG A 156 -27.61 -1.89 -2.57
C ARG A 156 -28.47 -1.65 -1.34
N ILE A 157 -28.17 -0.57 -0.66
CA ILE A 157 -28.86 -0.15 0.58
C ILE A 157 -29.64 1.12 0.27
N ASN A 158 -30.89 1.19 0.72
CA ASN A 158 -31.66 2.43 0.67
C ASN A 158 -31.20 3.35 1.82
N ASN A 159 -30.26 4.22 1.54
CA ASN A 159 -29.69 5.18 2.47
C ASN A 159 -30.12 6.64 2.18
N GLY A 160 -31.11 6.83 1.29
CA GLY A 160 -31.60 8.16 0.91
C GLY A 160 -30.69 8.92 -0.06
N LYS A 161 -29.60 8.32 -0.52
CA LYS A 161 -28.63 8.92 -1.46
C LYS A 161 -28.90 8.50 -2.89
N ALA A 162 -28.23 9.17 -3.85
CA ALA A 162 -28.25 8.75 -5.26
C ALA A 162 -27.72 7.32 -5.39
N ARG A 163 -28.20 6.60 -6.42
CA ARG A 163 -27.90 5.18 -6.67
C ARG A 163 -26.42 4.84 -6.61
N GLU A 164 -25.57 5.73 -7.05
CA GLU A 164 -24.11 5.58 -7.10
C GLU A 164 -23.44 5.51 -5.72
N PHE A 165 -24.12 5.91 -4.64
CA PHE A 165 -23.65 5.87 -3.26
C PHE A 165 -24.34 4.79 -2.42
N THR A 166 -24.98 3.81 -3.03
CA THR A 166 -25.82 2.82 -2.35
C THR A 166 -25.28 1.40 -2.38
N GLU A 167 -24.17 1.13 -3.07
CA GLU A 167 -23.60 -0.21 -3.25
C GLU A 167 -22.53 -0.50 -2.20
N TYR A 168 -22.65 -1.65 -1.54
CA TYR A 168 -21.76 -2.06 -0.45
C TYR A 168 -21.47 -3.55 -0.54
N VAL A 169 -20.28 -3.96 -0.09
CA VAL A 169 -20.03 -5.38 0.21
C VAL A 169 -20.80 -5.73 1.48
N ALA A 170 -21.58 -6.81 1.44
CA ALA A 170 -22.33 -7.33 2.59
C ALA A 170 -21.76 -8.66 3.09
N THR A 171 -22.18 -9.11 4.26
CA THR A 171 -21.76 -10.38 4.88
C THR A 171 -21.86 -11.55 3.91
N GLY A 172 -20.75 -12.32 3.75
CA GLY A 172 -20.65 -13.51 2.92
C GLY A 172 -20.69 -13.26 1.42
N GLU A 173 -20.78 -12.00 0.98
CA GLU A 173 -20.95 -11.67 -0.43
C GLU A 173 -19.64 -11.87 -1.22
N VAL A 174 -18.48 -11.60 -0.62
CA VAL A 174 -17.17 -11.80 -1.26
C VAL A 174 -17.00 -13.27 -1.64
N ALA A 175 -17.08 -14.20 -0.68
CA ALA A 175 -16.91 -15.64 -0.92
C ALA A 175 -17.88 -16.15 -2.00
N SER A 176 -19.17 -15.77 -1.91
CA SER A 176 -20.17 -16.23 -2.87
C SER A 176 -19.89 -15.73 -4.29
N ARG A 177 -19.38 -14.52 -4.44
CA ARG A 177 -19.06 -13.91 -5.73
C ARG A 177 -17.76 -14.42 -6.32
N LEU A 178 -16.73 -14.66 -5.51
CA LEU A 178 -15.49 -15.34 -5.94
C LEU A 178 -15.81 -16.71 -6.50
N LYS A 179 -16.62 -17.49 -5.79
CA LYS A 179 -17.09 -18.80 -6.24
C LYS A 179 -17.86 -18.70 -7.56
N ALA A 180 -18.80 -17.77 -7.68
CA ALA A 180 -19.58 -17.57 -8.89
C ALA A 180 -18.74 -17.15 -10.11
N ALA A 181 -17.67 -16.39 -9.87
CA ALA A 181 -16.73 -15.94 -10.89
C ALA A 181 -15.60 -16.97 -11.16
N ASN A 182 -15.55 -18.10 -10.45
CA ASN A 182 -14.49 -19.07 -10.50
C ASN A 182 -13.10 -18.46 -10.23
N ILE A 183 -13.03 -17.53 -9.26
CA ILE A 183 -11.79 -16.93 -8.78
C ILE A 183 -11.40 -17.62 -7.48
N SER A 184 -10.13 -18.04 -7.37
CA SER A 184 -9.58 -18.65 -6.16
C SER A 184 -9.60 -17.68 -4.98
N GLU A 185 -9.97 -18.16 -3.80
CA GLU A 185 -9.86 -17.43 -2.53
C GLU A 185 -8.42 -17.40 -2.01
N SER A 186 -7.57 -18.30 -2.50
CA SER A 186 -6.14 -18.35 -2.14
C SER A 186 -5.28 -17.60 -3.13
N TYR A 187 -4.10 -17.18 -2.69
CA TYR A 187 -3.05 -16.68 -3.56
C TYR A 187 -2.81 -17.60 -4.75
N ASP A 188 -2.46 -17.03 -5.90
CA ASP A 188 -2.15 -17.78 -7.12
C ASP A 188 -0.68 -17.60 -7.54
N ASP A 189 -0.34 -18.12 -8.72
CA ASP A 189 1.04 -18.15 -9.24
C ASP A 189 1.65 -16.75 -9.47
N TYR A 190 0.85 -15.69 -9.39
CA TYR A 190 1.31 -14.31 -9.55
C TYR A 190 1.69 -13.65 -8.23
N TYR A 191 1.41 -14.28 -7.09
CA TYR A 191 1.81 -13.77 -5.79
C TYR A 191 3.32 -13.74 -5.62
N GLN A 192 3.89 -12.55 -5.39
CA GLN A 192 5.33 -12.33 -5.27
C GLN A 192 5.84 -12.40 -3.82
N GLY A 193 4.99 -12.77 -2.88
CA GLY A 193 5.28 -12.70 -1.44
C GLY A 193 4.76 -11.43 -0.78
N PRO A 194 5.08 -11.22 0.51
CA PRO A 194 4.65 -10.04 1.26
C PRO A 194 5.10 -8.73 0.59
N HIS A 195 4.18 -7.78 0.50
CA HIS A 195 4.47 -6.46 -0.07
C HIS A 195 5.38 -5.63 0.85
N TRP A 196 5.17 -5.73 2.16
CA TRP A 196 5.87 -4.93 3.16
C TRP A 196 6.86 -5.75 3.97
N GLN A 197 7.98 -5.12 4.31
CA GLN A 197 8.87 -5.60 5.35
C GLN A 197 8.45 -4.94 6.67
N PHE A 198 8.46 -5.70 7.76
CA PHE A 198 8.12 -5.19 9.09
C PHE A 198 9.30 -5.28 10.04
N ALA A 199 9.41 -4.29 10.93
CA ALA A 199 10.24 -4.36 12.10
C ALA A 199 9.62 -5.33 13.13
N SER A 200 10.44 -5.93 13.99
CA SER A 200 9.89 -6.71 15.11
C SER A 200 9.22 -5.80 16.14
N GLU A 201 8.24 -6.31 16.86
CA GLU A 201 7.62 -5.54 17.95
C GLU A 201 8.59 -5.25 19.11
N ALA A 202 9.62 -6.09 19.27
CA ALA A 202 10.66 -5.91 20.28
C ALA A 202 11.67 -4.81 19.89
N ASP A 203 11.84 -4.56 18.58
CA ASP A 203 12.74 -3.54 18.03
C ASP A 203 12.01 -2.79 16.90
N PRO A 204 11.05 -1.93 17.24
CA PRO A 204 10.28 -1.19 16.25
C PRO A 204 11.14 -0.15 15.54
N THR A 205 10.77 0.19 14.31
CA THR A 205 11.40 1.28 13.56
C THR A 205 11.21 2.61 14.30
N ASP A 206 12.31 3.19 14.73
CA ASP A 206 12.38 4.54 15.31
C ASP A 206 13.04 5.49 14.29
N LEU A 207 12.23 6.32 13.64
CA LEU A 207 12.73 7.28 12.66
C LEU A 207 13.53 8.43 13.29
N SER A 208 13.49 8.63 14.60
CA SER A 208 14.21 9.72 15.27
C SER A 208 15.73 9.58 15.18
N ALA A 209 16.22 8.35 14.98
CA ALA A 209 17.65 8.06 14.80
C ALA A 209 18.20 8.44 13.41
N ALA A 210 17.34 8.63 12.42
CA ALA A 210 17.75 8.98 11.06
C ALA A 210 18.21 10.45 10.99
N ALA A 211 19.35 10.70 10.31
CA ALA A 211 19.95 12.05 10.24
C ALA A 211 19.08 13.06 9.46
N ASP A 212 18.19 12.58 8.60
CA ASP A 212 17.24 13.34 7.79
C ASP A 212 15.80 13.29 8.32
N SER A 213 15.63 12.80 9.55
CA SER A 213 14.34 12.77 10.24
C SER A 213 13.84 14.18 10.54
N ILE A 214 12.56 14.38 10.36
CA ILE A 214 11.84 15.60 10.74
C ILE A 214 10.67 15.26 11.67
N ASP A 215 10.28 16.20 12.52
CA ASP A 215 9.04 16.08 13.28
C ASP A 215 7.86 16.07 12.31
N CYS A 216 6.90 15.19 12.56
CA CYS A 216 5.72 15.05 11.71
C CYS A 216 4.51 14.62 12.54
N THR A 217 3.88 15.60 13.21
CA THR A 217 2.64 15.40 13.96
C THR A 217 1.41 15.72 13.14
N LEU A 218 1.58 16.31 11.96
CA LEU A 218 0.52 16.61 10.99
C LEU A 218 1.02 16.29 9.59
N VAL A 219 0.22 15.55 8.85
CA VAL A 219 0.33 15.37 7.40
C VAL A 219 -0.88 16.03 6.76
N ASP A 220 -0.69 17.14 6.04
CA ASP A 220 -1.74 17.82 5.29
C ASP A 220 -1.48 17.58 3.80
N LEU A 221 -2.37 16.78 3.19
CA LEU A 221 -2.21 16.29 1.83
C LEU A 221 -2.74 17.32 0.81
N PRO A 222 -2.09 17.45 -0.35
CA PRO A 222 -2.54 18.37 -1.39
C PRO A 222 -3.75 17.83 -2.17
N PHE A 223 -4.73 17.32 -1.44
CA PHE A 223 -6.03 16.87 -1.94
C PHE A 223 -7.08 17.93 -1.62
N GLU A 224 -7.02 19.03 -2.37
CA GLU A 224 -7.75 20.27 -2.07
C GLU A 224 -9.27 20.09 -1.89
N HIS A 225 -9.87 19.16 -2.68
CA HIS A 225 -11.31 18.88 -2.60
C HIS A 225 -11.69 18.21 -1.27
N ASN A 226 -10.92 17.21 -0.88
CA ASN A 226 -11.18 16.43 0.34
C ASN A 226 -10.63 17.12 1.59
N GLY A 227 -9.51 17.84 1.48
CA GLY A 227 -8.79 18.37 2.61
C GLY A 227 -8.32 17.26 3.55
N SER A 228 -7.76 16.20 2.96
CA SER A 228 -7.32 15.00 3.68
C SER A 228 -6.13 15.31 4.58
N GLN A 229 -6.25 14.97 5.86
CA GLN A 229 -5.23 15.18 6.88
C GLN A 229 -5.07 13.97 7.78
N LEU A 230 -3.85 13.80 8.31
CA LEU A 230 -3.56 12.80 9.33
C LEU A 230 -2.86 13.50 10.50
N ASP A 231 -3.47 13.42 11.68
CA ASP A 231 -2.99 14.02 12.91
C ASP A 231 -2.42 12.92 13.81
N TYR A 232 -1.17 13.08 14.26
CA TYR A 232 -0.54 12.11 15.15
C TYR A 232 -1.11 12.18 16.56
N ASP A 233 -1.63 11.05 17.02
CA ASP A 233 -2.05 10.84 18.41
C ASP A 233 -0.99 10.03 19.16
N ALA A 234 -0.23 10.68 20.01
CA ALA A 234 0.83 10.05 20.79
C ALA A 234 0.30 9.00 21.78
N ALA A 235 -0.96 9.08 22.21
CA ALA A 235 -1.54 8.13 23.15
C ALA A 235 -1.78 6.76 22.51
N SER A 236 -2.20 6.72 21.25
CA SER A 236 -2.38 5.49 20.48
C SER A 236 -1.19 5.16 19.58
N ASN A 237 -0.21 6.06 19.46
CA ASN A 237 0.90 5.99 18.51
C ASN A 237 0.42 5.77 17.07
N THR A 238 -0.64 6.48 16.67
CA THR A 238 -1.23 6.38 15.34
C THR A 238 -1.55 7.75 14.75
N TYR A 239 -1.70 7.80 13.44
CA TYR A 239 -2.18 8.96 12.69
C TYR A 239 -3.67 8.84 12.44
N LEU A 240 -4.43 9.80 12.96
CA LEU A 240 -5.89 9.85 12.87
C LEU A 240 -6.31 10.59 11.61
N TYR A 241 -7.04 9.91 10.74
CA TYR A 241 -7.47 10.47 9.47
C TYR A 241 -8.70 11.36 9.60
N SER A 242 -8.68 12.49 8.91
CA SER A 242 -9.81 13.42 8.74
C SER A 242 -9.86 13.97 7.32
N GLU A 243 -11.05 14.36 6.89
CA GLU A 243 -11.31 14.99 5.60
C GLU A 243 -12.54 15.88 5.68
N TYR A 244 -12.71 16.82 4.75
CA TYR A 244 -13.83 17.78 4.77
C TYR A 244 -13.99 18.52 6.11
N ASN A 245 -12.87 18.76 6.82
CA ASN A 245 -12.82 19.32 8.18
C ASN A 245 -13.58 18.49 9.22
N MET A 246 -13.67 17.17 9.03
CA MET A 246 -14.34 16.23 9.92
C MET A 246 -13.48 15.01 10.18
N LYS A 247 -13.58 14.46 11.39
CA LYS A 247 -13.03 13.13 11.69
C LYS A 247 -13.71 12.10 10.80
N HIS A 248 -12.94 11.25 10.15
CA HIS A 248 -13.48 10.14 9.37
C HIS A 248 -13.75 8.96 10.30
N THR A 249 -15.02 8.73 10.61
CA THR A 249 -15.44 7.68 11.54
C THR A 249 -16.21 6.57 10.82
N ASP A 250 -16.12 5.37 11.37
CA ASP A 250 -16.73 4.16 10.82
C ASP A 250 -17.93 3.72 11.67
N PRO A 251 -19.17 3.89 11.18
CA PRO A 251 -20.37 3.45 11.89
C PRO A 251 -20.46 1.93 12.09
N ALA A 252 -19.83 1.14 11.22
CA ALA A 252 -19.79 -0.32 11.37
C ALA A 252 -18.91 -0.77 12.56
N ASN A 253 -18.06 0.13 13.09
CA ASN A 253 -17.18 -0.12 14.23
C ASN A 253 -17.37 0.95 15.32
N GLY A 254 -18.59 1.16 15.78
CA GLY A 254 -18.88 2.05 16.89
C GLY A 254 -18.44 3.51 16.70
N ASN A 255 -18.38 3.99 15.46
CA ASN A 255 -17.87 5.31 15.07
C ASN A 255 -16.38 5.52 15.42
N LYS A 256 -15.57 4.46 15.45
CA LYS A 256 -14.12 4.56 15.62
C LYS A 256 -13.55 5.37 14.46
N GLN A 257 -12.65 6.31 14.77
CA GLN A 257 -11.94 7.08 13.73
C GLN A 257 -10.92 6.20 13.02
N LEU A 258 -10.74 6.40 11.71
CA LEU A 258 -9.66 5.77 10.94
C LEU A 258 -8.31 6.19 11.53
N ALA A 259 -7.44 5.21 11.75
CA ALA A 259 -6.14 5.38 12.36
C ALA A 259 -5.10 4.46 11.71
N PHE A 260 -3.89 4.95 11.53
CA PHE A 260 -2.80 4.25 10.85
C PHE A 260 -1.52 4.38 11.65
N THR A 261 -0.80 3.27 11.82
CA THR A 261 0.53 3.26 12.44
C THR A 261 1.58 3.82 11.49
N ASN A 262 1.43 3.49 10.19
CA ASN A 262 2.36 3.87 9.15
C ASN A 262 1.68 4.74 8.10
N VAL A 263 2.39 5.75 7.62
CA VAL A 263 1.97 6.59 6.50
C VAL A 263 3.08 6.61 5.47
N ILE A 264 2.74 6.24 4.24
CA ILE A 264 3.61 6.31 3.08
C ILE A 264 3.06 7.37 2.13
N LEU A 265 3.90 8.30 1.72
CA LEU A 265 3.55 9.26 0.67
C LEU A 265 4.40 8.97 -0.56
N GLN A 266 3.74 8.78 -1.70
CA GLN A 266 4.35 8.42 -2.96
C GLN A 266 4.08 9.50 -4.00
N SER A 267 5.12 10.21 -4.45
CA SER A 267 5.01 11.23 -5.50
C SER A 267 5.08 10.56 -6.88
N ALA A 268 4.07 10.74 -7.71
CA ALA A 268 4.09 10.23 -9.08
C ALA A 268 3.42 11.22 -10.04
N PRO A 269 3.90 11.32 -11.30
CA PRO A 269 3.25 12.12 -12.32
C PRO A 269 1.94 11.47 -12.76
N ILE A 270 1.02 12.28 -13.27
CA ILE A 270 -0.26 11.82 -13.78
C ILE A 270 -0.39 12.05 -15.28
N THR A 271 -1.19 11.20 -15.92
CA THR A 271 -1.72 11.42 -17.28
C THR A 271 -3.24 11.53 -17.21
N GLN A 272 -3.79 12.62 -17.75
CA GLN A 272 -5.22 12.76 -17.97
C GLN A 272 -5.59 12.12 -19.32
N TYR A 273 -6.62 11.26 -19.32
CA TYR A 273 -7.01 10.49 -20.51
C TYR A 273 -8.10 11.14 -21.36
N ASP A 274 -8.97 11.93 -20.75
CA ASP A 274 -10.16 12.45 -21.40
C ASP A 274 -10.65 13.77 -20.80
N ASP A 275 -11.71 14.33 -21.38
CA ASP A 275 -12.33 15.58 -20.94
C ASP A 275 -13.11 15.44 -19.62
N HIS A 276 -13.35 14.21 -19.13
CA HIS A 276 -13.88 13.96 -17.78
C HIS A 276 -12.79 14.13 -16.71
N GLY A 277 -11.55 14.37 -17.11
CA GLY A 277 -10.42 14.52 -16.22
C GLY A 277 -9.95 13.21 -15.59
N TYR A 278 -10.40 12.05 -16.09
CA TYR A 278 -9.95 10.75 -15.60
C TYR A 278 -8.46 10.59 -15.82
N MET A 279 -7.78 10.07 -14.81
CA MET A 279 -6.34 10.09 -14.76
C MET A 279 -5.76 8.75 -14.34
N GLN A 280 -4.49 8.58 -14.68
CA GLN A 280 -3.64 7.51 -14.25
C GLN A 280 -2.38 8.09 -13.63
N TYR A 281 -1.95 7.54 -12.49
CA TYR A 281 -0.60 7.77 -11.97
C TYR A 281 0.39 6.90 -12.75
N ASN A 282 1.47 7.51 -13.21
CA ASN A 282 2.49 6.84 -14.03
C ASN A 282 3.53 6.18 -13.11
N ILE A 283 3.18 5.02 -12.57
CA ILE A 283 4.00 4.29 -11.60
C ILE A 283 4.75 3.10 -12.20
N LEU A 284 4.43 2.66 -13.42
CA LEU A 284 5.10 1.52 -14.06
C LEU A 284 6.39 1.96 -14.74
N LYS A 285 7.46 1.13 -14.60
CA LYS A 285 8.81 1.42 -15.09
C LYS A 285 9.26 2.81 -14.66
N SER A 286 8.98 3.14 -13.41
CA SER A 286 9.09 4.47 -12.86
C SER A 286 9.69 4.43 -11.45
N SER A 287 10.13 5.59 -11.01
CA SER A 287 10.62 5.83 -9.66
C SER A 287 10.32 7.27 -9.26
N GLY A 288 10.38 7.55 -7.98
CA GLY A 288 10.13 8.90 -7.48
C GLY A 288 10.48 9.03 -6.01
N LYS A 289 10.22 10.23 -5.49
CA LYS A 289 10.41 10.55 -4.07
C LYS A 289 9.15 10.26 -3.27
N GLY A 290 9.32 10.10 -1.98
CA GLY A 290 8.23 9.88 -1.04
C GLY A 290 8.63 10.26 0.38
N TYR A 291 7.74 9.94 1.32
CA TYR A 291 8.01 9.98 2.75
C TYR A 291 7.52 8.71 3.40
N TYR A 292 8.28 8.20 4.36
CA TYR A 292 7.81 7.25 5.36
C TYR A 292 7.63 7.98 6.69
N ILE A 293 6.48 7.79 7.32
CA ILE A 293 6.05 8.54 8.50
C ILE A 293 5.48 7.55 9.52
N THR A 294 6.01 7.57 10.73
CA THR A 294 5.56 6.76 11.87
C THR A 294 6.07 7.38 13.17
N GLY A 295 5.38 7.16 14.29
CA GLY A 295 5.84 7.61 15.62
C GLY A 295 6.04 9.12 15.75
N GLY A 296 5.28 9.94 15.02
CA GLY A 296 5.42 11.40 15.04
C GLY A 296 6.63 11.94 14.27
N LYS A 297 7.27 11.11 13.43
CA LYS A 297 8.47 11.44 12.64
C LYS A 297 8.28 11.05 11.18
N ALA A 298 9.04 11.72 10.31
CA ALA A 298 9.08 11.42 8.89
C ALA A 298 10.52 11.39 8.38
N ILE A 299 10.81 10.50 7.44
CA ILE A 299 12.04 10.48 6.66
C ILE A 299 11.72 10.54 5.16
N PRO A 300 12.54 11.21 4.35
CA PRO A 300 12.45 11.12 2.91
C PRO A 300 12.83 9.69 2.46
N ILE A 301 12.10 9.19 1.47
CA ILE A 301 12.35 7.90 0.83
C ILE A 301 12.31 8.04 -0.68
N THR A 302 12.77 7.00 -1.38
CA THR A 302 12.55 6.84 -2.81
C THR A 302 11.75 5.56 -3.06
N TRP A 303 10.93 5.58 -4.11
CA TRP A 303 10.21 4.40 -4.54
C TRP A 303 10.57 4.04 -5.98
N SER A 304 10.42 2.77 -6.32
CA SER A 304 10.58 2.27 -7.68
C SER A 304 9.67 1.09 -7.95
N LYS A 305 9.17 0.99 -9.19
CA LYS A 305 8.33 -0.10 -9.66
C LYS A 305 8.67 -0.45 -11.10
N GLY A 306 8.82 -1.73 -11.39
CA GLY A 306 9.07 -2.26 -12.72
C GLY A 306 7.76 -2.45 -13.50
N SER A 307 7.13 -3.60 -13.35
CA SER A 307 5.88 -3.97 -13.99
C SER A 307 4.68 -3.86 -13.04
N ASP A 308 3.49 -4.11 -13.53
CA ASP A 308 2.24 -4.12 -12.73
C ASP A 308 2.15 -5.29 -11.74
N VAL A 309 2.93 -6.36 -11.91
CA VAL A 309 3.04 -7.46 -10.95
C VAL A 309 4.20 -7.30 -9.97
N ASP A 310 5.17 -6.45 -10.28
CA ASP A 310 6.31 -6.23 -9.39
C ASP A 310 5.88 -5.42 -8.18
N ILE A 311 6.32 -5.83 -7.00
CA ILE A 311 6.11 -5.07 -5.77
C ILE A 311 6.85 -3.74 -5.86
N THR A 312 6.17 -2.65 -5.54
CA THR A 312 6.79 -1.32 -5.39
C THR A 312 7.76 -1.36 -4.22
N LYS A 313 9.01 -1.00 -4.47
CA LYS A 313 10.06 -0.91 -3.45
C LYS A 313 10.16 0.50 -2.92
N PHE A 314 10.30 0.62 -1.61
CA PHE A 314 10.51 1.87 -0.90
C PHE A 314 11.82 1.77 -0.12
N VAL A 315 12.76 2.68 -0.38
CA VAL A 315 14.08 2.65 0.25
C VAL A 315 14.42 4.01 0.88
N ASP A 316 15.21 3.96 1.94
CA ASP A 316 15.76 5.15 2.59
C ASP A 316 16.89 5.79 1.74
N LYS A 317 17.52 6.86 2.26
CA LYS A 317 18.63 7.56 1.60
C LYS A 317 19.88 6.69 1.38
N ASP A 318 20.03 5.62 2.16
CA ASP A 318 21.17 4.70 2.11
C ASP A 318 20.89 3.47 1.21
N GLY A 319 19.67 3.40 0.64
CA GLY A 319 19.22 2.34 -0.27
C GLY A 319 18.68 1.10 0.46
N ASN A 320 18.50 1.17 1.78
CA ASN A 320 17.88 0.08 2.54
C ASN A 320 16.36 0.12 2.38
N GLU A 321 15.75 -1.03 2.18
CA GLU A 321 14.30 -1.14 2.17
C GLU A 321 13.73 -0.77 3.54
N ILE A 322 12.69 0.08 3.56
CA ILE A 322 12.07 0.51 4.81
C ILE A 322 11.37 -0.65 5.49
N LYS A 323 11.37 -0.65 6.83
CA LYS A 323 10.60 -1.59 7.63
C LYS A 323 9.47 -0.85 8.32
N LEU A 324 8.24 -1.27 8.08
CA LEU A 324 7.06 -0.72 8.72
C LEU A 324 6.94 -1.20 10.17
N ASN A 325 6.27 -0.43 11.01
CA ASN A 325 5.85 -0.86 12.34
C ASN A 325 4.56 -1.69 12.25
N THR A 326 4.37 -2.61 13.19
CA THR A 326 3.15 -3.41 13.30
C THR A 326 1.92 -2.51 13.37
N GLY A 327 0.95 -2.75 12.49
CA GLY A 327 -0.29 -2.00 12.39
C GLY A 327 -0.65 -1.59 10.97
N LYS A 328 -1.75 -0.85 10.84
CA LYS A 328 -2.33 -0.44 9.56
C LYS A 328 -1.50 0.63 8.86
N THR A 329 -1.58 0.63 7.52
CA THR A 329 -0.82 1.56 6.68
C THR A 329 -1.76 2.41 5.81
N TYR A 330 -1.50 3.71 5.80
CA TYR A 330 -2.06 4.64 4.81
C TYR A 330 -1.02 4.92 3.73
N VAL A 331 -1.44 4.90 2.46
CA VAL A 331 -0.60 5.25 1.32
C VAL A 331 -1.25 6.37 0.51
N GLY A 332 -0.66 7.54 0.53
CA GLY A 332 -1.09 8.69 -0.29
C GLY A 332 -0.32 8.75 -1.60
N LEU A 333 -1.00 8.54 -2.74
CA LEU A 333 -0.41 8.82 -4.05
C LEU A 333 -0.63 10.31 -4.38
N VAL A 334 0.43 11.07 -4.37
CA VAL A 334 0.41 12.52 -4.59
C VAL A 334 0.90 12.84 -6.01
N ASN A 335 0.10 13.63 -6.74
CA ASN A 335 0.55 14.17 -8.03
C ASN A 335 1.86 14.94 -7.85
N SER A 336 2.90 14.54 -8.60
CA SER A 336 4.23 15.16 -8.49
C SER A 336 4.23 16.68 -8.73
N ALA A 337 3.29 17.18 -9.53
CA ALA A 337 3.11 18.62 -9.75
C ALA A 337 2.59 19.37 -8.51
N LYS A 338 1.97 18.65 -7.56
CA LYS A 338 1.42 19.17 -6.29
C LYS A 338 2.28 18.81 -5.07
N TRP A 339 3.41 18.15 -5.28
CA TRP A 339 4.25 17.67 -4.17
C TRP A 339 4.73 18.77 -3.23
N ASN A 340 4.97 19.98 -3.77
CA ASN A 340 5.44 21.11 -2.96
C ASN A 340 4.31 21.75 -2.11
N ASP A 341 3.06 21.39 -2.37
CA ASP A 341 1.90 21.82 -1.59
C ASP A 341 1.63 20.89 -0.40
N LEU A 342 2.33 19.74 -0.32
CA LEU A 342 2.32 18.85 0.83
C LEU A 342 2.91 19.56 2.06
N VAL A 343 2.20 19.49 3.20
CA VAL A 343 2.65 20.06 4.46
C VAL A 343 2.87 18.96 5.49
N LEU A 344 4.10 18.90 6.02
CA LEU A 344 4.49 18.06 7.16
C LEU A 344 4.90 18.97 8.32
N LYS A 345 4.33 18.77 9.53
CA LYS A 345 4.59 19.59 10.73
C LYS A 345 4.75 18.74 11.96
#